data_9b6b9b2e1cda1f097821f303872a72b7
#
_entry.id   9b6b9b2e1cda1f097821f303872a72b7
#
_cell.length_a   1.000
_cell.length_b   1.000
_cell.length_c   1.000
_cell.angle_alpha   90.00
_cell.angle_beta   90.00
_cell.angle_gamma   90.00
#
_symmetry.space_group_name_H-M   'P 1'
#
loop_
_entity.id
_entity.type
_entity.pdbx_description
1 polymer ?
#
loop_
_entity_poly.entity_id
_entity_poly.type
_entity_poly.pdbx_seq_one_letter_code
_entity_poly.pdbx_strand_id
1 'polypeptide(L)'
;MKEQKIRFTPIPSTAEVEAERERLAYRSRYMRVLRSTVYTLLVVAAVAVLLATLFLPVLQVSGDSMNPTLQDRDIILLVKGSDMKTGDLCGFFWQNKLLLKRIIGLPGDVIELDEDGVVTVNGQTLDEPYVDELALGECDIKFPYQVPVNRYFVLGDHRATSIAVS
;
A
#
# COMPACT_ATOMS: atom_id res chain seq x y z
N MET A 1 23.87 -53.59 -51.60
CA MET A 1 24.86 -53.25 -50.58
C MET A 1 25.27 -51.78 -50.79
N LYS A 2 24.88 -50.82 -49.92
CA LYS A 2 25.30 -49.43 -50.02
C LYS A 2 26.62 -49.32 -49.27
N GLU A 3 27.69 -49.00 -49.95
CA GLU A 3 28.99 -48.70 -49.35
C GLU A 3 28.83 -47.42 -48.47
N GLN A 4 29.03 -47.58 -47.21
CA GLN A 4 29.09 -46.44 -46.22
C GLN A 4 30.47 -45.79 -46.36
N LYS A 5 30.55 -44.67 -47.08
CA LYS A 5 31.75 -43.86 -47.26
C LYS A 5 32.13 -43.25 -45.90
N ILE A 6 33.11 -43.86 -45.24
CA ILE A 6 33.67 -43.35 -43.98
C ILE A 6 34.38 -42.02 -44.32
N ARG A 7 33.79 -40.88 -43.87
CA ARG A 7 34.44 -39.58 -43.92
C ARG A 7 35.43 -39.49 -42.78
N PHE A 8 36.71 -39.58 -43.07
CA PHE A 8 37.74 -39.23 -42.10
C PHE A 8 37.73 -37.70 -41.92
N THR A 9 37.35 -37.23 -40.74
CA THR A 9 37.56 -35.85 -40.35
C THR A 9 39.04 -35.66 -39.97
N PRO A 10 39.75 -34.66 -40.52
CA PRO A 10 41.13 -34.44 -40.17
C PRO A 10 41.28 -34.16 -38.66
N ILE A 11 42.30 -34.73 -38.05
CA ILE A 11 42.63 -34.53 -36.63
C ILE A 11 42.98 -33.04 -36.46
N PRO A 12 42.29 -32.27 -35.59
CA PRO A 12 42.56 -30.86 -35.43
C PRO A 12 43.99 -30.63 -34.87
N SER A 13 44.63 -29.56 -35.30
CA SER A 13 45.93 -29.17 -34.77
C SER A 13 45.84 -28.73 -33.29
N THR A 14 46.97 -28.87 -32.57
CA THR A 14 47.01 -28.43 -31.14
C THR A 14 46.60 -26.97 -30.97
N ALA A 15 46.97 -26.11 -31.92
CA ALA A 15 46.61 -24.70 -31.90
C ALA A 15 45.10 -24.44 -32.08
N GLU A 16 44.42 -25.23 -32.93
CA GLU A 16 42.95 -25.17 -33.10
C GLU A 16 42.22 -25.62 -31.85
N VAL A 17 42.72 -26.67 -31.19
CA VAL A 17 42.14 -27.16 -29.92
C VAL A 17 42.31 -26.14 -28.82
N GLU A 18 43.46 -25.48 -28.70
CA GLU A 18 43.71 -24.44 -27.71
C GLU A 18 42.80 -23.23 -27.95
N ALA A 19 42.71 -22.72 -29.17
CA ALA A 19 41.82 -21.63 -29.53
C ALA A 19 40.36 -21.91 -29.20
N GLU A 20 39.88 -23.14 -29.48
CA GLU A 20 38.50 -23.53 -29.16
C GLU A 20 38.28 -23.68 -27.65
N ARG A 21 39.25 -24.17 -26.89
CA ARG A 21 39.23 -24.21 -25.42
C ARG A 21 39.13 -22.82 -24.82
N GLU A 22 39.90 -21.88 -25.33
CA GLU A 22 39.83 -20.48 -24.88
C GLU A 22 38.47 -19.81 -25.14
N ARG A 23 37.92 -20.05 -26.35
CA ARG A 23 36.58 -19.55 -26.70
C ARG A 23 35.51 -20.14 -25.79
N LEU A 24 35.55 -21.44 -25.53
CA LEU A 24 34.60 -22.11 -24.64
C LEU A 24 34.75 -21.67 -23.20
N ALA A 25 35.98 -21.51 -22.74
CA ALA A 25 36.27 -20.98 -21.39
C ALA A 25 35.74 -19.54 -21.22
N TYR A 26 35.98 -18.66 -22.20
CA TYR A 26 35.45 -17.29 -22.20
C TYR A 26 33.92 -17.28 -22.19
N ARG A 27 33.27 -18.06 -23.05
CA ARG A 27 31.81 -18.18 -23.13
C ARG A 27 31.22 -18.72 -21.82
N SER A 28 31.84 -19.73 -21.22
CA SER A 28 31.37 -20.31 -19.95
C SER A 28 31.52 -19.32 -18.79
N ARG A 29 32.62 -18.56 -18.75
CA ARG A 29 32.85 -17.51 -17.74
C ARG A 29 31.85 -16.38 -17.90
N TYR A 30 31.62 -15.90 -19.13
CA TYR A 30 30.64 -14.87 -19.44
C TYR A 30 29.22 -15.30 -19.04
N MET A 31 28.79 -16.50 -19.41
CA MET A 31 27.48 -17.03 -19.05
C MET A 31 27.29 -17.21 -17.55
N ARG A 32 28.36 -17.55 -16.81
CA ARG A 32 28.32 -17.67 -15.35
C ARG A 32 28.12 -16.28 -14.70
N VAL A 33 28.86 -15.28 -15.12
CA VAL A 33 28.72 -13.90 -14.64
C VAL A 33 27.34 -13.37 -14.98
N LEU A 34 26.90 -13.49 -16.23
CA LEU A 34 25.56 -13.08 -16.66
C LEU A 34 24.47 -13.71 -15.81
N ARG A 35 24.53 -15.03 -15.61
CA ARG A 35 23.56 -15.77 -14.79
C ARG A 35 23.56 -15.29 -13.36
N SER A 36 24.73 -15.07 -12.77
CA SER A 36 24.85 -14.56 -11.40
C SER A 36 24.25 -13.16 -11.28
N THR A 37 24.54 -12.26 -12.22
CA THR A 37 23.98 -10.90 -12.23
C THR A 37 22.45 -10.91 -12.37
N VAL A 38 21.91 -11.74 -13.29
CA VAL A 38 20.48 -11.86 -13.48
C VAL A 38 19.80 -12.37 -12.20
N TYR A 39 20.35 -13.39 -11.54
CA TYR A 39 19.80 -13.88 -10.29
C TYR A 39 19.84 -12.83 -9.18
N THR A 40 20.94 -12.09 -9.06
CA THR A 40 21.05 -11.01 -8.06
C THR A 40 19.99 -9.93 -8.31
N LEU A 41 19.80 -9.52 -9.56
CA LEU A 41 18.77 -8.53 -9.92
C LEU A 41 17.35 -9.04 -9.63
N LEU A 42 17.08 -10.31 -9.92
CA LEU A 42 15.78 -10.92 -9.61
C LEU A 42 15.51 -10.96 -8.10
N VAL A 43 16.51 -11.32 -7.30
CA VAL A 43 16.36 -11.33 -5.84
C VAL A 43 16.11 -9.92 -5.30
N VAL A 44 16.88 -8.93 -5.74
CA VAL A 44 16.70 -7.53 -5.32
C VAL A 44 15.31 -7.01 -5.72
N ALA A 45 14.88 -7.29 -6.94
CA ALA A 45 13.54 -6.91 -7.41
C ALA A 45 12.43 -7.59 -6.59
N ALA A 46 12.56 -8.88 -6.29
CA ALA A 46 11.59 -9.62 -5.49
C ALA A 46 11.49 -9.07 -4.06
N VAL A 47 12.62 -8.75 -3.43
CA VAL A 47 12.66 -8.14 -2.10
C VAL A 47 12.03 -6.75 -2.13
N ALA A 48 12.34 -5.94 -3.13
CA ALA A 48 11.76 -4.59 -3.27
C ALA A 48 10.23 -4.64 -3.42
N VAL A 49 9.71 -5.54 -4.26
CA VAL A 49 8.26 -5.75 -4.43
C VAL A 49 7.63 -6.22 -3.12
N LEU A 50 8.27 -7.17 -2.43
CA LEU A 50 7.76 -7.69 -1.15
C LEU A 50 7.66 -6.56 -0.11
N LEU A 51 8.69 -5.74 0.02
CA LEU A 51 8.69 -4.60 0.93
C LEU A 51 7.61 -3.58 0.55
N ALA A 52 7.50 -3.24 -0.73
CA ALA A 52 6.49 -2.31 -1.21
C ALA A 52 5.07 -2.80 -0.88
N THR A 53 4.75 -4.06 -1.15
CA THR A 53 3.41 -4.62 -0.88
C THR A 53 3.08 -4.75 0.60
N LEU A 54 4.09 -4.95 1.46
CA LEU A 54 3.88 -5.04 2.90
C LEU A 54 3.65 -3.66 3.56
N PHE A 55 4.38 -2.63 3.12
CA PHE A 55 4.36 -1.32 3.77
C PHE A 55 3.44 -0.30 3.09
N LEU A 56 3.18 -0.46 1.80
CA LEU A 56 2.45 0.49 0.97
C LEU A 56 1.27 -0.17 0.23
N PRO A 57 0.23 -0.64 0.96
CA PRO A 57 -0.93 -1.21 0.29
C PRO A 57 -1.66 -0.14 -0.51
N VAL A 58 -1.92 -0.44 -1.77
CA VAL A 58 -2.72 0.36 -2.69
C VAL A 58 -4.16 -0.09 -2.57
N LEU A 59 -5.07 0.86 -2.39
CA LEU A 59 -6.50 0.61 -2.24
C LEU A 59 -7.30 1.47 -3.21
N GLN A 60 -8.45 0.97 -3.61
CA GLN A 60 -9.43 1.75 -4.35
C GLN A 60 -10.57 2.16 -3.41
N VAL A 61 -10.88 3.45 -3.39
CA VAL A 61 -12.00 4.00 -2.63
C VAL A 61 -13.31 3.49 -3.23
N SER A 62 -14.25 3.11 -2.37
CA SER A 62 -15.60 2.73 -2.76
C SER A 62 -16.61 3.45 -1.89
N GLY A 63 -17.51 4.20 -2.53
CA GLY A 63 -18.53 5.00 -1.87
C GLY A 63 -18.17 6.48 -1.76
N ASP A 64 -19.09 7.25 -1.18
CA ASP A 64 -19.08 8.71 -1.13
C ASP A 64 -18.87 9.30 0.25
N SER A 65 -18.68 8.47 1.28
CA SER A 65 -18.60 8.92 2.69
C SER A 65 -17.42 9.85 3.00
N MET A 66 -16.47 10.00 2.08
CA MET A 66 -15.31 10.87 2.19
C MET A 66 -15.32 12.02 1.17
N ASN A 67 -16.45 12.24 0.46
CA ASN A 67 -16.63 13.41 -0.37
C ASN A 67 -16.59 14.69 0.47
N PRO A 68 -16.01 15.78 -0.04
CA PRO A 68 -15.36 15.93 -1.34
C PRO A 68 -13.88 15.50 -1.37
N THR A 69 -13.29 15.14 -0.21
CA THR A 69 -11.86 14.86 -0.08
C THR A 69 -11.42 13.65 -0.93
N LEU A 70 -12.22 12.59 -0.92
CA LEU A 70 -11.99 11.39 -1.72
C LEU A 70 -13.27 11.02 -2.46
N GLN A 71 -13.13 10.71 -3.74
CA GLN A 71 -14.23 10.31 -4.62
C GLN A 71 -14.25 8.80 -4.84
N ASP A 72 -15.42 8.28 -5.24
CA ASP A 72 -15.54 6.88 -5.64
C ASP A 72 -14.56 6.53 -6.76
N ARG A 73 -13.86 5.40 -6.63
CA ARG A 73 -12.81 4.88 -7.51
C ARG A 73 -11.45 5.57 -7.43
N ASP A 74 -11.24 6.52 -6.55
CA ASP A 74 -9.90 7.05 -6.31
C ASP A 74 -8.95 5.94 -5.86
N ILE A 75 -7.70 6.05 -6.30
CA ILE A 75 -6.64 5.12 -5.89
C ILE A 75 -5.81 5.81 -4.81
N ILE A 76 -5.76 5.21 -3.64
CA ILE A 76 -5.02 5.72 -2.49
C ILE A 76 -3.92 4.77 -2.06
N LEU A 77 -2.87 5.35 -1.50
CA LEU A 77 -1.76 4.63 -0.90
C LEU A 77 -1.82 4.80 0.62
N LEU A 78 -1.97 3.71 1.36
CA LEU A 78 -1.91 3.75 2.81
C LEU A 78 -0.47 3.53 3.31
N VAL A 79 -0.05 4.34 4.28
CA VAL A 79 1.24 4.18 4.96
C VAL A 79 0.98 3.53 6.32
N LYS A 80 1.48 2.32 6.52
CA LYS A 80 1.37 1.62 7.80
C LYS A 80 2.39 2.13 8.81
N GLY A 81 1.95 2.24 10.07
CA GLY A 81 2.85 2.58 11.19
C GLY A 81 3.22 4.05 11.30
N SER A 82 2.48 4.95 10.64
CA SER A 82 2.61 6.40 10.88
C SER A 82 1.94 6.81 12.18
N ASP A 83 2.50 7.81 12.85
CA ASP A 83 1.86 8.46 13.99
C ASP A 83 0.61 9.19 13.50
N MET A 84 -0.54 8.87 14.10
CA MET A 84 -1.83 9.44 13.71
C MET A 84 -2.10 10.73 14.46
N LYS A 85 -2.60 11.74 13.74
CA LYS A 85 -2.95 13.06 14.27
C LYS A 85 -4.40 13.39 13.93
N THR A 86 -4.99 14.33 14.69
CA THR A 86 -6.29 14.91 14.35
C THR A 86 -6.23 15.51 12.95
N GLY A 87 -7.22 15.22 12.13
CA GLY A 87 -7.31 15.63 10.72
C GLY A 87 -6.74 14.61 9.72
N ASP A 88 -5.95 13.62 10.14
CA ASP A 88 -5.41 12.60 9.25
C ASP A 88 -6.51 11.65 8.75
N LEU A 89 -6.34 11.15 7.52
CA LEU A 89 -7.17 10.09 6.98
C LEU A 89 -6.65 8.72 7.42
N CYS A 90 -7.53 7.88 7.94
CA CYS A 90 -7.19 6.53 8.37
C CYS A 90 -8.06 5.48 7.68
N GLY A 91 -7.45 4.32 7.42
CA GLY A 91 -8.13 3.12 6.95
C GLY A 91 -8.11 2.04 8.02
N PHE A 92 -9.27 1.49 8.36
CA PHE A 92 -9.40 0.43 9.36
C PHE A 92 -10.45 -0.59 8.96
N PHE A 93 -10.35 -1.79 9.53
CA PHE A 93 -11.33 -2.84 9.29
C PHE A 93 -12.47 -2.75 10.31
N TRP A 94 -13.70 -2.66 9.79
CA TRP A 94 -14.92 -2.71 10.56
C TRP A 94 -15.88 -3.72 9.93
N GLN A 95 -16.37 -4.69 10.70
CA GLN A 95 -17.29 -5.74 10.21
C GLN A 95 -16.83 -6.37 8.88
N ASN A 96 -15.56 -6.72 8.79
CA ASN A 96 -14.91 -7.31 7.59
C ASN A 96 -14.90 -6.42 6.34
N LYS A 97 -15.13 -5.11 6.49
CA LYS A 97 -14.99 -4.10 5.44
C LYS A 97 -13.89 -3.14 5.81
N LEU A 98 -13.13 -2.70 4.82
CA LEU A 98 -12.15 -1.63 5.01
C LEU A 98 -12.89 -0.29 4.88
N LEU A 99 -12.89 0.49 5.93
CA LEU A 99 -13.46 1.83 5.96
C LEU A 99 -12.35 2.87 5.94
N LEU A 100 -12.63 3.98 5.25
CA LEU A 100 -11.81 5.18 5.25
C LEU A 100 -12.56 6.28 5.99
N LYS A 101 -11.91 6.90 6.96
CA LYS A 101 -12.48 7.96 7.77
C LYS A 101 -11.40 8.96 8.16
N ARG A 102 -11.81 10.12 8.66
CA ARG A 102 -10.91 11.13 9.21
C ARG A 102 -10.86 11.05 10.73
N ILE A 103 -9.66 11.16 11.29
CA ILE A 103 -9.44 11.19 12.73
C ILE A 103 -9.85 12.57 13.26
N ILE A 104 -10.80 12.57 14.17
CA ILE A 104 -11.32 13.77 14.80
C ILE A 104 -10.79 13.89 16.23
N GLY A 105 -10.78 12.77 16.98
CA GLY A 105 -10.31 12.73 18.36
C GLY A 105 -9.26 11.66 18.60
N LEU A 106 -8.26 12.03 19.39
CA LEU A 106 -7.20 11.16 19.87
C LEU A 106 -7.57 10.52 21.22
N PRO A 107 -6.85 9.48 21.66
CA PRO A 107 -7.08 8.87 22.97
C PRO A 107 -7.07 9.91 24.12
N GLY A 108 -8.16 9.95 24.88
CA GLY A 108 -8.34 10.87 25.99
C GLY A 108 -9.10 12.16 25.68
N ASP A 109 -9.28 12.50 24.40
CA ASP A 109 -10.06 13.66 23.99
C ASP A 109 -11.55 13.51 24.35
N VAL A 110 -12.18 14.63 24.64
CA VAL A 110 -13.63 14.73 24.84
C VAL A 110 -14.25 15.33 23.60
N ILE A 111 -15.13 14.57 22.98
CA ILE A 111 -15.83 14.95 21.74
C ILE A 111 -17.26 15.32 22.06
N GLU A 112 -17.71 16.43 21.53
CA GLU A 112 -19.11 16.84 21.53
C GLU A 112 -19.54 17.04 20.08
N LEU A 113 -20.74 16.60 19.77
CA LEU A 113 -21.37 16.75 18.46
C LEU A 113 -22.79 17.24 18.71
N ASP A 114 -23.12 18.41 18.21
CA ASP A 114 -24.44 18.99 18.40
C ASP A 114 -25.44 18.54 17.29
N GLU A 115 -26.69 18.97 17.44
CA GLU A 115 -27.78 18.65 16.52
C GLU A 115 -27.55 19.22 15.10
N ASP A 116 -26.78 20.30 14.99
CA ASP A 116 -26.42 20.93 13.72
C ASP A 116 -25.19 20.27 13.06
N GLY A 117 -24.56 19.29 13.72
CA GLY A 117 -23.41 18.55 13.23
C GLY A 117 -22.07 19.25 13.46
N VAL A 118 -22.05 20.27 14.33
CA VAL A 118 -20.81 20.96 14.74
C VAL A 118 -20.03 20.10 15.72
N VAL A 119 -18.76 19.87 15.42
CA VAL A 119 -17.86 19.09 16.26
C VAL A 119 -17.04 19.99 17.17
N THR A 120 -17.01 19.61 18.44
CA THR A 120 -16.16 20.25 19.44
C THR A 120 -15.23 19.21 20.07
N VAL A 121 -13.95 19.54 20.14
CA VAL A 121 -12.92 18.68 20.74
C VAL A 121 -12.32 19.41 21.94
N ASN A 122 -12.42 18.84 23.13
CA ASN A 122 -11.94 19.44 24.39
C ASN A 122 -12.46 20.87 24.63
N GLY A 123 -13.71 21.12 24.24
CA GLY A 123 -14.35 22.45 24.39
C GLY A 123 -13.96 23.48 23.33
N GLN A 124 -13.23 23.09 22.30
CA GLN A 124 -12.89 23.93 21.14
C GLN A 124 -13.59 23.44 19.90
N THR A 125 -14.33 24.32 19.22
CA THR A 125 -14.96 23.98 17.94
C THR A 125 -13.90 23.69 16.90
N LEU A 126 -14.03 22.54 16.24
CA LEU A 126 -13.13 22.10 15.19
C LEU A 126 -13.42 22.87 13.90
N ASP A 127 -12.38 23.42 13.28
CA ASP A 127 -12.48 24.01 11.93
C ASP A 127 -12.38 22.90 10.90
N GLU A 128 -13.45 22.72 10.12
CA GLU A 128 -13.61 21.59 9.20
C GLU A 128 -13.87 22.04 7.77
N PRO A 129 -12.88 22.68 7.11
CA PRO A 129 -13.05 23.21 5.74
C PRO A 129 -13.26 22.13 4.68
N TYR A 130 -13.09 20.86 5.04
CA TYR A 130 -13.29 19.69 4.19
C TYR A 130 -14.71 19.13 4.23
N VAL A 131 -15.59 19.69 5.07
CA VAL A 131 -17.00 19.28 5.19
C VAL A 131 -17.86 20.27 4.41
N ASP A 132 -18.61 19.79 3.42
CA ASP A 132 -19.51 20.66 2.62
C ASP A 132 -20.81 20.96 3.37
N GLU A 133 -21.41 19.95 4.01
CA GLU A 133 -22.65 20.06 4.76
C GLU A 133 -22.48 19.44 6.16
N LEU A 134 -22.73 20.24 7.19
CA LEU A 134 -22.79 19.75 8.55
C LEU A 134 -24.07 18.94 8.73
N ALA A 135 -23.95 17.75 9.29
CA ALA A 135 -25.07 16.89 9.65
C ALA A 135 -24.65 15.95 10.77
N LEU A 136 -25.61 15.54 11.60
CA LEU A 136 -25.35 14.59 12.68
C LEU A 136 -24.96 13.20 12.15
N GLY A 137 -25.47 12.82 10.98
CA GLY A 137 -25.26 11.49 10.40
C GLY A 137 -25.91 10.38 11.23
N GLU A 138 -25.51 9.13 10.96
CA GLU A 138 -25.90 7.99 11.79
C GLU A 138 -24.87 7.84 12.91
N CYS A 139 -25.26 8.13 14.14
CA CYS A 139 -24.40 8.05 15.31
C CYS A 139 -25.11 7.41 16.48
N ASP A 140 -24.67 6.22 16.89
CA ASP A 140 -25.16 5.52 18.08
C ASP A 140 -24.43 5.94 19.37
N ILE A 141 -23.48 6.87 19.26
CA ILE A 141 -22.63 7.33 20.38
C ILE A 141 -23.34 8.46 21.10
N LYS A 142 -23.37 8.37 22.43
CA LYS A 142 -23.89 9.45 23.28
C LYS A 142 -22.80 10.48 23.56
N PHE A 143 -23.11 11.76 23.36
CA PHE A 143 -22.21 12.87 23.64
C PHE A 143 -22.56 13.53 25.00
N PRO A 144 -21.58 14.11 25.72
CA PRO A 144 -20.15 14.14 25.37
C PRO A 144 -19.50 12.76 25.45
N TYR A 145 -18.59 12.48 24.53
CA TYR A 145 -17.92 11.19 24.41
C TYR A 145 -16.41 11.33 24.66
N GLN A 146 -15.90 10.68 25.69
CA GLN A 146 -14.47 10.60 25.94
C GLN A 146 -13.85 9.43 25.18
N VAL A 147 -12.88 9.71 24.31
CA VAL A 147 -12.19 8.71 23.50
C VAL A 147 -11.36 7.79 24.41
N PRO A 148 -11.62 6.46 24.42
CA PRO A 148 -10.86 5.54 25.27
C PRO A 148 -9.38 5.46 24.91
N VAL A 149 -8.57 4.97 25.84
CA VAL A 149 -7.16 4.66 25.60
C VAL A 149 -7.04 3.63 24.48
N ASN A 150 -6.15 3.86 23.53
CA ASN A 150 -5.92 3.05 22.34
C ASN A 150 -7.07 3.02 21.31
N ARG A 151 -7.94 4.00 21.33
CA ARG A 151 -8.95 4.20 20.30
C ARG A 151 -8.87 5.61 19.72
N TYR A 152 -9.46 5.75 18.54
CA TYR A 152 -9.59 7.04 17.86
C TYR A 152 -11.06 7.27 17.55
N PHE A 153 -11.50 8.53 17.66
CA PHE A 153 -12.82 8.90 17.19
C PHE A 153 -12.70 9.38 15.75
N VAL A 154 -13.50 8.78 14.85
CA VAL A 154 -13.38 9.04 13.42
C VAL A 154 -14.73 9.36 12.80
N LEU A 155 -14.74 10.28 11.84
CA LEU A 155 -15.90 10.67 11.06
C LEU A 155 -15.59 10.62 9.56
N GLY A 156 -16.64 10.51 8.75
CA GLY A 156 -16.51 10.75 7.31
C GLY A 156 -16.65 12.24 6.99
N ASP A 157 -16.08 12.67 5.88
CA ASP A 157 -16.18 14.05 5.43
C ASP A 157 -17.60 14.38 4.90
N HIS A 158 -18.27 13.40 4.27
CA HIS A 158 -19.69 13.51 3.92
C HIS A 158 -20.57 13.09 5.09
N ARG A 159 -20.89 14.04 5.96
CA ARG A 159 -21.56 13.81 7.25
C ARG A 159 -22.90 13.10 7.14
N ALA A 160 -23.72 13.45 6.16
CA ALA A 160 -25.07 12.90 6.00
C ALA A 160 -25.10 11.38 5.78
N THR A 161 -24.05 10.80 5.16
CA THR A 161 -23.97 9.36 4.86
C THR A 161 -22.93 8.62 5.72
N SER A 162 -22.31 9.30 6.67
CA SER A 162 -21.23 8.75 7.47
C SER A 162 -21.71 8.23 8.81
N ILE A 163 -21.16 7.06 9.20
CA ILE A 163 -21.34 6.49 10.55
C ILE A 163 -20.15 6.92 11.40
N ALA A 164 -20.42 7.45 12.59
CA ALA A 164 -19.38 7.72 13.58
C ALA A 164 -18.91 6.39 14.21
N VAL A 165 -17.59 6.20 14.31
CA VAL A 165 -16.99 4.99 14.87
C VAL A 165 -15.89 5.35 15.86
N SER A 166 -15.74 4.58 16.94
CA SER A 166 -14.70 4.73 17.95
C SER A 166 -14.02 3.40 18.31
#